data_990bdb167f9d4d7e825ba829a71f5b13
#
_entry.id   990bdb167f9d4d7e825ba829a71f5b13
#
_cell.length_a   1.000
_cell.length_b   1.000
_cell.length_c   1.000
_cell.angle_alpha   90.00
_cell.angle_beta   90.00
_cell.angle_gamma   90.00
#
_symmetry.space_group_name_H-M   'P 1'
#
loop_
_entity.id
_entity.type
_entity.pdbx_description
1 polymer ?
#
loop_
_entity_poly.entity_id
_entity_poly.type
_entity_poly.pdbx_seq_one_letter_code
_entity_poly.pdbx_strand_id
1 'polypeptide(L)'
;MILFIINCSKEKARLPCLAKDMYKSKRFIDNLSATDKPNSNCLIFSGKYGLIEPTENIAPYDINLNCTSCKYKEEIKIKLKQKLNKILVQNEIEEIHTDSKDSYYEAIKQSLISLN
;
A
#
# COMPACT_ATOMS: atom_id res chain seq x y z
N MET A 1 -16.75 -5.12 -4.60
CA MET A 1 -15.47 -5.66 -4.12
C MET A 1 -14.92 -4.74 -3.03
N ILE A 2 -14.36 -5.31 -1.99
CA ILE A 2 -13.70 -4.57 -0.92
C ILE A 2 -12.19 -4.52 -1.22
N LEU A 3 -11.61 -3.32 -1.19
CA LEU A 3 -10.18 -3.14 -1.36
C LEU A 3 -9.51 -2.91 0.00
N PHE A 4 -8.53 -3.76 0.32
CA PHE A 4 -7.70 -3.58 1.50
C PHE A 4 -6.35 -3.00 1.09
N ILE A 5 -5.93 -1.93 1.78
CA ILE A 5 -4.59 -1.34 1.59
C ILE A 5 -3.83 -1.52 2.90
N ILE A 6 -2.85 -2.43 2.89
CA ILE A 6 -2.04 -2.74 4.07
C ILE A 6 -0.73 -1.97 4.00
N ASN A 7 -0.41 -1.26 5.08
CA ASN A 7 0.82 -0.50 5.15
C ASN A 7 2.03 -1.44 5.29
N CYS A 8 3.14 -1.06 4.65
CA CYS A 8 4.41 -1.77 4.80
C CYS A 8 4.90 -1.72 6.26
N SER A 9 5.95 -2.48 6.56
CA SER A 9 6.56 -2.48 7.87
C SER A 9 8.05 -2.16 7.79
N LYS A 10 8.64 -1.78 8.94
CA LYS A 10 10.07 -1.53 9.04
C LYS A 10 10.87 -2.82 8.90
N GLU A 11 10.42 -3.89 9.56
CA GLU A 11 11.06 -5.19 9.50
C GLU A 11 10.81 -5.83 8.14
N LYS A 12 11.89 -6.17 7.44
CA LYS A 12 11.85 -6.67 6.07
C LYS A 12 12.76 -7.87 5.88
N ALA A 13 12.50 -8.65 4.85
CA ALA A 13 13.42 -9.68 4.38
C ALA A 13 14.72 -9.04 3.89
N ARG A 14 15.80 -9.82 3.89
CA ARG A 14 17.14 -9.33 3.51
C ARG A 14 17.43 -9.46 2.01
N LEU A 15 16.65 -10.26 1.32
CA LEU A 15 16.84 -10.54 -0.12
C LEU A 15 15.56 -10.18 -0.88
N PRO A 16 15.64 -9.90 -2.18
CA PRO A 16 14.45 -9.68 -3.00
C PRO A 16 13.50 -10.87 -2.91
N CYS A 17 12.21 -10.59 -2.81
CA CYS A 17 11.17 -11.60 -2.73
C CYS A 17 9.82 -10.99 -3.09
N LEU A 18 8.77 -11.80 -3.06
CA LEU A 18 7.40 -11.29 -3.26
C LEU A 18 7.05 -10.29 -2.18
N ALA A 19 6.28 -9.26 -2.53
CA ALA A 19 5.89 -8.22 -1.59
C ALA A 19 5.20 -8.78 -0.35
N LYS A 20 4.36 -9.80 -0.50
CA LYS A 20 3.68 -10.45 0.63
C LYS A 20 4.65 -11.09 1.62
N ASP A 21 5.85 -11.45 1.18
CA ASP A 21 6.87 -12.10 2.00
C ASP A 21 7.95 -11.12 2.49
N MET A 22 7.94 -9.90 1.96
CA MET A 22 8.96 -8.89 2.26
C MET A 22 8.85 -8.35 3.69
N TYR A 23 7.62 -8.07 4.14
CA TYR A 23 7.40 -7.38 5.41
C TYR A 23 7.19 -8.38 6.53
N LYS A 24 7.96 -8.24 7.62
CA LYS A 24 8.09 -9.27 8.65
C LYS A 24 7.43 -8.94 9.99
N SER A 25 6.80 -7.76 10.14
CA SER A 25 6.13 -7.44 11.39
C SER A 25 4.90 -8.33 11.60
N LYS A 26 4.59 -8.63 12.86
CA LYS A 26 3.39 -9.39 13.19
C LYS A 26 2.12 -8.68 12.73
N ARG A 27 2.07 -7.36 12.89
CA ARG A 27 0.94 -6.55 12.43
C ARG A 27 0.68 -6.75 10.94
N PHE A 28 1.74 -6.68 10.12
CA PHE A 28 1.61 -6.85 8.68
C PHE A 28 1.12 -8.26 8.33
N ILE A 29 1.73 -9.27 8.92
CA ILE A 29 1.38 -10.67 8.65
C ILE A 29 -0.07 -10.95 9.03
N ASP A 30 -0.50 -10.51 10.22
CA ASP A 30 -1.86 -10.72 10.70
C ASP A 30 -2.88 -9.98 9.83
N ASN A 31 -2.60 -8.73 9.47
CA ASN A 31 -3.50 -7.93 8.63
C ASN A 31 -3.61 -8.50 7.21
N LEU A 32 -2.51 -8.98 6.66
CA LEU A 32 -2.52 -9.62 5.34
C LEU A 32 -3.41 -10.87 5.35
N SER A 33 -3.28 -11.70 6.38
CA SER A 33 -4.13 -12.88 6.53
C SER A 33 -5.61 -12.52 6.64
N ALA A 34 -5.93 -11.42 7.31
CA ALA A 34 -7.30 -10.96 7.49
C ALA A 34 -7.95 -10.50 6.18
N THR A 35 -7.17 -10.22 5.12
CA THR A 35 -7.70 -9.81 3.82
C THR A 35 -8.11 -10.98 2.92
N ASP A 36 -7.84 -12.21 3.32
CA ASP A 36 -8.18 -13.41 2.54
C ASP A 36 -9.67 -13.72 2.70
N LYS A 37 -10.50 -12.95 2.00
CA LYS A 37 -11.96 -13.03 2.04
C LYS A 37 -12.52 -13.01 0.63
N PRO A 38 -13.70 -13.66 0.42
CA PRO A 38 -14.39 -13.58 -0.88
C PRO A 38 -14.69 -12.13 -1.28
N ASN A 39 -14.63 -11.86 -2.55
CA ASN A 39 -14.97 -10.55 -3.13
C ASN A 39 -14.13 -9.41 -2.53
N SER A 40 -12.87 -9.70 -2.25
CA SER A 40 -11.92 -8.70 -1.75
C SER A 40 -10.60 -8.76 -2.51
N ASN A 41 -9.86 -7.67 -2.49
CA ASN A 41 -8.51 -7.59 -3.05
C ASN A 41 -7.62 -6.84 -2.06
N CYS A 42 -6.33 -7.14 -2.08
CA CYS A 42 -5.36 -6.55 -1.18
C CYS A 42 -4.22 -5.91 -1.96
N LEU A 43 -3.84 -4.70 -1.56
CA LEU A 43 -2.65 -4.02 -2.03
C LEU A 43 -1.79 -3.64 -0.84
N ILE A 44 -0.49 -3.52 -1.06
CA ILE A 44 0.46 -3.11 -0.03
C ILE A 44 0.93 -1.70 -0.36
N PHE A 45 0.89 -0.79 0.64
CA PHE A 45 1.41 0.56 0.48
C PHE A 45 2.85 0.60 0.97
N SER A 46 3.77 0.74 0.02
CA SER A 46 5.21 0.82 0.26
C SER A 46 5.68 2.27 0.22
N GLY A 47 6.53 2.65 1.17
CA GLY A 47 7.14 3.98 1.19
C GLY A 47 8.06 4.24 0.01
N LYS A 48 8.53 3.20 -0.67
CA LYS A 48 9.38 3.31 -1.86
C LYS A 48 8.61 3.10 -3.17
N TYR A 49 7.77 2.07 -3.22
CA TYR A 49 7.15 1.62 -4.48
C TYR A 49 5.72 2.13 -4.67
N GLY A 50 5.12 2.76 -3.66
CA GLY A 50 3.71 3.14 -3.70
C GLY A 50 2.81 1.93 -3.46
N LEU A 51 1.71 1.82 -4.19
CA LEU A 51 0.83 0.66 -4.10
C LEU A 51 1.36 -0.48 -4.97
N ILE A 52 1.53 -1.65 -4.36
CA ILE A 52 2.03 -2.85 -5.05
C ILE A 52 1.13 -4.04 -4.77
N GLU A 53 1.13 -4.97 -5.71
CA GLU A 53 0.43 -6.25 -5.54
C GLU A 53 1.23 -7.15 -4.61
N PRO A 54 0.58 -8.00 -3.79
CA PRO A 54 1.31 -8.95 -2.94
C PRO A 54 2.23 -9.90 -3.69
N THR A 55 1.96 -10.13 -4.97
CA THR A 55 2.71 -11.06 -5.81
C THR A 55 3.84 -10.39 -6.62
N GLU A 56 4.04 -9.09 -6.49
CA GLU A 56 5.15 -8.40 -7.16
C GLU A 56 6.47 -8.70 -6.45
N ASN A 57 7.52 -8.92 -7.24
CA ASN A 57 8.88 -9.06 -6.72
C ASN A 57 9.44 -7.69 -6.40
N ILE A 58 9.93 -7.50 -5.18
CA ILE A 58 10.55 -6.25 -4.75
C ILE A 58 11.87 -6.51 -4.02
N ALA A 59 12.73 -5.50 -4.02
CA ALA A 59 13.98 -5.52 -3.27
C ALA A 59 13.79 -4.87 -1.90
N PRO A 60 14.58 -5.27 -0.88
CA PRO A 60 14.56 -4.60 0.41
C PRO A 60 14.98 -3.12 0.28
N TYR A 61 14.43 -2.29 1.13
CA TYR A 61 14.72 -0.85 1.16
C TYR A 61 14.56 -0.33 2.58
N ASP A 62 15.05 0.90 2.81
CA ASP A 62 14.93 1.57 4.10
C ASP A 62 14.42 3.00 3.89
N ILE A 63 13.11 3.13 3.64
CA ILE A 63 12.44 4.42 3.45
C ILE A 63 11.18 4.43 4.31
N ASN A 64 11.09 5.40 5.21
CA ASN A 64 9.88 5.68 5.97
C ASN A 64 9.28 6.99 5.43
N LEU A 65 8.07 6.92 4.90
CA LEU A 65 7.41 8.09 4.29
C LEU A 65 7.31 9.27 5.25
N ASN A 66 7.12 9.01 6.55
CA ASN A 66 7.05 10.06 7.57
C ASN A 66 8.35 10.85 7.70
N CYS A 67 9.47 10.27 7.29
CA CYS A 67 10.80 10.87 7.40
C CYS A 67 11.33 11.42 6.08
N THR A 68 10.48 11.54 5.07
CA THR A 68 10.86 12.01 3.73
C THR A 68 10.52 13.49 3.52
N SER A 69 11.07 14.08 2.46
CA SER A 69 10.77 15.47 2.08
C SER A 69 9.35 15.62 1.54
N CYS A 70 8.85 16.86 1.52
CA CYS A 70 7.55 17.16 0.90
C CYS A 70 7.53 16.78 -0.57
N LYS A 71 8.63 16.99 -1.29
CA LYS A 71 8.73 16.62 -2.70
C LYS A 71 8.58 15.11 -2.88
N TYR A 72 9.23 14.32 -2.05
CA TYR A 72 9.13 12.86 -2.10
C TYR A 72 7.70 12.39 -1.81
N LYS A 73 7.06 12.98 -0.80
CA LYS A 73 5.67 12.66 -0.46
C LYS A 73 4.73 12.96 -1.63
N GLU A 74 4.94 14.06 -2.35
CA GLU A 74 4.14 14.40 -3.54
C GLU A 74 4.34 13.38 -4.65
N GLU A 75 5.57 12.94 -4.89
CA GLU A 75 5.87 11.92 -5.89
C GLU A 75 5.18 10.60 -5.57
N ILE A 76 5.18 10.19 -4.30
CA ILE A 76 4.50 8.97 -3.86
C ILE A 76 2.98 9.12 -4.02
N LYS A 77 2.41 10.28 -3.71
CA LYS A 77 0.98 10.55 -3.90
C LYS A 77 0.57 10.42 -5.37
N ILE A 78 1.40 10.88 -6.29
CA ILE A 78 1.13 10.77 -7.72
C ILE A 78 1.07 9.30 -8.13
N LYS A 79 2.05 8.49 -7.71
CA LYS A 79 2.06 7.05 -7.97
C LYS A 79 0.82 6.36 -7.39
N LEU A 80 0.48 6.70 -6.15
CA LEU A 80 -0.67 6.16 -5.44
C LEU A 80 -1.97 6.47 -6.18
N LYS A 81 -2.15 7.73 -6.59
CA LYS A 81 -3.32 8.18 -7.32
C LYS A 81 -3.47 7.45 -8.65
N GLN A 82 -2.38 7.31 -9.41
CA GLN A 82 -2.39 6.61 -10.68
C GLN A 82 -2.82 5.15 -10.52
N LYS A 83 -2.27 4.46 -9.52
CA LYS A 83 -2.61 3.06 -9.25
C LYS A 83 -4.05 2.90 -8.78
N LEU A 84 -4.51 3.77 -7.88
CA LEU A 84 -5.89 3.75 -7.39
C LEU A 84 -6.88 4.02 -8.51
N ASN A 85 -6.62 5.01 -9.36
CA ASN A 85 -7.48 5.33 -10.48
C ASN A 85 -7.63 4.12 -11.42
N LYS A 86 -6.53 3.46 -11.73
CA LYS A 86 -6.54 2.26 -12.57
C LYS A 86 -7.39 1.14 -11.98
N ILE A 87 -7.26 0.93 -10.67
CA ILE A 87 -8.01 -0.12 -9.97
C ILE A 87 -9.50 0.22 -9.91
N LEU A 88 -9.84 1.48 -9.61
CA LEU A 88 -11.23 1.93 -9.52
C LEU A 88 -11.95 1.88 -10.86
N VAL A 89 -11.22 2.11 -11.96
CA VAL A 89 -11.79 2.02 -13.32
C VAL A 89 -12.04 0.56 -13.71
N GLN A 90 -11.18 -0.35 -13.30
CA GLN A 90 -11.25 -1.77 -13.70
C GLN A 90 -12.16 -2.61 -12.80
N ASN A 91 -12.52 -2.14 -11.62
CA ASN A 91 -13.26 -2.92 -10.62
C ASN A 91 -14.33 -2.07 -9.95
N GLU A 92 -15.43 -2.71 -9.56
CA GLU A 92 -16.42 -2.07 -8.70
C GLU A 92 -15.95 -2.16 -7.24
N ILE A 93 -15.44 -1.06 -6.71
CA ILE A 93 -14.97 -0.97 -5.32
C ILE A 93 -16.05 -0.32 -4.48
N GLU A 94 -16.59 -1.07 -3.52
CA GLU A 94 -17.64 -0.60 -2.60
C GLU A 94 -17.03 0.07 -1.37
N GLU A 95 -15.93 -0.49 -0.86
CA GLU A 95 -15.27 -0.02 0.35
C GLU A 95 -13.77 -0.13 0.21
N ILE A 96 -13.05 0.79 0.86
CA ILE A 96 -11.59 0.75 0.98
C ILE A 96 -11.26 0.76 2.47
N HIS A 97 -10.51 -0.25 2.91
CA HIS A 97 -10.03 -0.37 4.28
C HIS A 97 -8.51 -0.28 4.31
N THR A 98 -7.95 0.44 5.26
CA THR A 98 -6.50 0.56 5.41
C THR A 98 -6.11 0.61 6.88
N ASP A 99 -4.93 0.07 7.20
CA ASP A 99 -4.28 0.22 8.50
C ASP A 99 -3.22 1.33 8.48
N SER A 100 -3.11 2.07 7.36
CA SER A 100 -2.13 3.16 7.22
C SER A 100 -2.42 4.30 8.17
N LYS A 101 -1.36 4.97 8.64
CA LYS A 101 -1.42 6.11 9.57
C LYS A 101 -0.47 7.21 9.10
N ASP A 102 -0.64 8.41 9.69
CA ASP A 102 0.25 9.57 9.48
C ASP A 102 0.37 9.92 8.00
N SER A 103 1.60 10.08 7.48
CA SER A 103 1.83 10.46 6.08
C SER A 103 1.28 9.44 5.09
N TYR A 104 1.28 8.17 5.44
CA TYR A 104 0.71 7.10 4.60
C TYR A 104 -0.80 7.26 4.47
N TYR A 105 -1.50 7.49 5.58
CA TYR A 105 -2.95 7.70 5.57
C TYR A 105 -3.32 8.97 4.80
N GLU A 106 -2.58 10.07 5.03
CA GLU A 106 -2.84 11.33 4.33
C GLU A 106 -2.68 11.19 2.82
N ALA A 107 -1.68 10.43 2.37
CA ALA A 107 -1.47 10.18 0.95
C ALA A 107 -2.67 9.45 0.33
N ILE A 108 -3.19 8.43 1.00
CA ILE A 108 -4.37 7.68 0.54
C ILE A 108 -5.60 8.60 0.51
N LYS A 109 -5.84 9.33 1.59
CA LYS A 109 -6.99 10.22 1.71
C LYS A 109 -7.01 11.28 0.62
N GLN A 110 -5.88 11.98 0.42
CA GLN A 110 -5.79 13.03 -0.59
C GLN A 110 -5.93 12.48 -2.01
N SER A 111 -5.39 11.28 -2.27
CA SER A 111 -5.53 10.64 -3.57
C SER A 111 -6.97 10.29 -3.88
N LEU A 112 -7.72 9.80 -2.90
CA LEU A 112 -9.15 9.48 -3.07
C LEU A 112 -9.99 10.74 -3.29
N ILE A 113 -9.72 11.81 -2.55
CA ILE A 113 -10.44 13.09 -2.71
C ILE A 113 -10.24 13.64 -4.12
N SER A 114 -9.03 13.58 -4.67
CA SER A 114 -8.75 14.13 -5.99
C SER A 114 -9.26 13.28 -7.14
N LEU A 115 -9.73 12.05 -6.88
CA LEU A 115 -10.36 11.19 -7.88
C LEU A 115 -11.88 11.42 -8.00
N ASN A 116 -12.45 12.11 -7.05
CA ASN A 116 -13.89 12.41 -7.05
C ASN A 116 -14.19 13.67 -7.89
#